data_c1abb5c29051dc63f39918b1ad2a818e
#
_entry.id   c1abb5c29051dc63f39918b1ad2a818e
#
_cell.length_a   1.000
_cell.length_b   1.000
_cell.length_c   1.000
_cell.angle_alpha   90.00
_cell.angle_beta   90.00
_cell.angle_gamma   90.00
#
_symmetry.space_group_name_H-M   'P 1'
#
loop_
_entity.id
_entity.type
_entity.pdbx_description
1 polymer ?
#
loop_
_entity_poly.entity_id
_entity_poly.type
_entity_poly.pdbx_seq_one_letter_code
_entity_poly.pdbx_strand_id
1 'polypeptide(L)'
;MSEKHGLVLGGGGSKGSYEVGVCMALKELGYSFDIVTGTSIGALIGALVVQDDIEPLVRWVSNLRQSSLSENLFMYPNQYATKEFRRHDFNHFLELFMKNGPDISNLKNDYLKMFDFEKFKNSPVEFGCLAYDLNKNELTAFDKREMTKEDHVNKLFASTAYFPAYEFVKVGQDYYADGGYVQTLPFELCSSMGANDMIVVDLEEIDKEAQPIPMPHTRLRPLMKLHSALDFEAADLVPQMREGYLETLKYLNKAPGYLYTFFPEDWKTMQRVEKVCMTMLMREGQMNLLTGYNEAMKMVYQFILHYEPLPLENEFSQEYLAGRLIEVLGLICRIPIERQYHYKD
;
A
#
# COMPACT_ATOMS: atom_id res chain seq x y z
N MET A 1 -9.43 -6.34 30.09
CA MET A 1 -9.27 -5.10 29.31
C MET A 1 -10.11 -5.30 28.08
N SER A 2 -10.84 -4.29 27.59
CA SER A 2 -11.56 -4.36 26.30
C SER A 2 -10.53 -4.60 25.20
N GLU A 3 -10.86 -5.47 24.25
CA GLU A 3 -10.07 -5.69 23.05
C GLU A 3 -10.06 -4.39 22.21
N LYS A 4 -8.87 -3.89 21.88
CA LYS A 4 -8.70 -2.70 21.06
C LYS A 4 -8.09 -3.08 19.71
N HIS A 5 -8.75 -2.70 18.64
CA HIS A 5 -8.31 -2.98 17.28
C HIS A 5 -7.49 -1.82 16.71
N GLY A 6 -6.31 -2.14 16.19
CA GLY A 6 -5.39 -1.19 15.57
C GLY A 6 -5.40 -1.25 14.04
N LEU A 7 -5.18 -0.12 13.39
CA LEU A 7 -4.81 -0.03 11.98
C LEU A 7 -3.42 0.60 11.90
N VAL A 8 -2.50 -0.11 11.26
CA VAL A 8 -1.12 0.33 11.05
C VAL A 8 -0.90 0.57 9.56
N LEU A 9 -0.56 1.80 9.20
CA LEU A 9 -0.33 2.24 7.82
C LEU A 9 1.16 2.55 7.62
N GLY A 10 1.74 1.91 6.62
CA GLY A 10 3.18 1.97 6.35
C GLY A 10 3.63 3.23 5.61
N GLY A 11 4.94 3.52 5.69
CA GLY A 11 5.56 4.52 4.84
C GLY A 11 5.84 3.99 3.43
N GLY A 12 5.72 4.83 2.41
CA GLY A 12 5.99 4.39 1.03
C GLY A 12 5.68 5.40 -0.07
N GLY A 13 5.48 6.67 0.26
CA GLY A 13 5.20 7.73 -0.73
C GLY A 13 3.96 7.42 -1.57
N SER A 14 4.08 7.44 -2.90
CA SER A 14 2.96 7.19 -3.83
C SER A 14 2.36 5.79 -3.72
N LYS A 15 3.09 4.81 -3.18
CA LYS A 15 2.57 3.47 -2.87
C LYS A 15 1.40 3.52 -1.87
N GLY A 16 1.24 4.60 -1.11
CA GLY A 16 0.09 4.84 -0.24
C GLY A 16 -1.26 4.83 -0.97
N SER A 17 -1.29 4.95 -2.31
CA SER A 17 -2.52 4.73 -3.08
C SER A 17 -3.10 3.33 -2.86
N TYR A 18 -2.25 2.31 -2.69
CA TYR A 18 -2.68 0.97 -2.29
C TYR A 18 -3.37 0.98 -0.91
N GLU A 19 -2.80 1.70 0.08
CA GLU A 19 -3.42 1.86 1.40
C GLU A 19 -4.79 2.53 1.34
N VAL A 20 -4.96 3.52 0.45
CA VAL A 20 -6.27 4.15 0.21
C VAL A 20 -7.28 3.09 -0.21
N GLY A 21 -6.91 2.20 -1.13
CA GLY A 21 -7.75 1.08 -1.57
C GLY A 21 -8.09 0.12 -0.43
N VAL A 22 -7.10 -0.23 0.40
CA VAL A 22 -7.30 -1.04 1.60
C VAL A 22 -8.31 -0.39 2.54
N CYS A 23 -8.13 0.90 2.86
CA CYS A 23 -9.02 1.63 3.76
C CYS A 23 -10.44 1.73 3.20
N MET A 24 -10.62 1.88 1.86
CA MET A 24 -11.93 1.84 1.21
C MET A 24 -12.62 0.50 1.45
N ALA A 25 -11.94 -0.61 1.21
CA ALA A 25 -12.49 -1.94 1.40
C ALA A 25 -12.83 -2.21 2.87
N LEU A 26 -11.95 -1.87 3.81
CA LEU A 26 -12.18 -2.02 5.23
C LEU A 26 -13.42 -1.23 5.70
N LYS A 27 -13.57 0.02 5.24
CA LYS A 27 -14.74 0.85 5.54
C LYS A 27 -16.03 0.25 4.98
N GLU A 28 -16.02 -0.19 3.73
CA GLU A 28 -17.18 -0.83 3.08
C GLU A 28 -17.61 -2.12 3.79
N LEU A 29 -16.61 -2.89 4.27
CA LEU A 29 -16.85 -4.12 5.03
C LEU A 29 -17.25 -3.87 6.50
N GLY A 30 -17.34 -2.61 6.93
CA GLY A 30 -17.77 -2.24 8.28
C GLY A 30 -16.70 -2.42 9.36
N TYR A 31 -15.43 -2.50 9.00
CA TYR A 31 -14.34 -2.50 9.98
C TYR A 31 -14.23 -1.14 10.66
N SER A 32 -14.02 -1.17 11.98
CA SER A 32 -13.75 0.00 12.79
C SER A 32 -12.50 -0.23 13.65
N PHE A 33 -11.78 0.84 13.95
CA PHE A 33 -10.54 0.79 14.70
C PHE A 33 -10.60 1.73 15.89
N ASP A 34 -9.99 1.33 16.99
CA ASP A 34 -9.83 2.16 18.18
C ASP A 34 -8.56 3.03 18.07
N ILE A 35 -7.56 2.53 17.35
CA ILE A 35 -6.24 3.14 17.22
C ILE A 35 -5.80 3.07 15.76
N VAL A 36 -5.32 4.19 15.23
CA VAL A 36 -4.67 4.27 13.90
C VAL A 36 -3.27 4.81 14.09
N THR A 37 -2.28 4.13 13.51
CA THR A 37 -0.91 4.66 13.47
C THR A 37 -0.38 4.68 12.07
N GLY A 38 0.46 5.67 11.74
CA GLY A 38 1.02 5.83 10.40
C GLY A 38 2.45 6.36 10.41
N THR A 39 3.21 6.00 9.37
CA THR A 39 4.51 6.60 9.07
C THR A 39 4.45 7.20 7.68
N SER A 40 5.04 8.38 7.48
CA SER A 40 5.12 9.03 6.16
C SER A 40 3.72 9.20 5.54
N ILE A 41 3.52 8.72 4.31
CA ILE A 41 2.22 8.76 3.65
C ILE A 41 1.11 8.11 4.49
N GLY A 42 1.42 7.01 5.19
CA GLY A 42 0.49 6.34 6.09
C GLY A 42 0.01 7.24 7.25
N ALA A 43 0.81 8.21 7.68
CA ALA A 43 0.39 9.21 8.67
C ALA A 43 -0.69 10.15 8.10
N LEU A 44 -0.54 10.61 6.86
CA LEU A 44 -1.52 11.48 6.20
C LEU A 44 -2.83 10.73 5.93
N ILE A 45 -2.74 9.50 5.41
CA ILE A 45 -3.90 8.66 5.15
C ILE A 45 -4.61 8.31 6.46
N GLY A 46 -3.85 7.90 7.48
CA GLY A 46 -4.38 7.54 8.80
C GLY A 46 -5.14 8.68 9.48
N ALA A 47 -4.66 9.92 9.37
CA ALA A 47 -5.35 11.07 9.91
C ALA A 47 -6.71 11.32 9.23
N LEU A 48 -6.83 11.06 7.90
CA LEU A 48 -8.10 11.13 7.17
C LEU A 48 -9.04 9.97 7.53
N VAL A 49 -8.49 8.78 7.79
CA VAL A 49 -9.27 7.64 8.30
C VAL A 49 -9.85 7.97 9.68
N VAL A 50 -9.08 8.58 10.56
CA VAL A 50 -9.51 9.00 11.91
C VAL A 50 -10.64 10.03 11.87
N GLN A 51 -10.66 10.93 10.90
CA GLN A 51 -11.77 11.88 10.71
C GLN A 51 -13.01 11.26 10.02
N ASP A 52 -12.94 9.96 9.67
CA ASP A 52 -13.98 9.18 8.96
C ASP A 52 -14.36 9.74 7.57
N ASP A 53 -13.43 10.37 6.89
CA ASP A 53 -13.66 10.99 5.58
C ASP A 53 -12.49 10.71 4.61
N ILE A 54 -12.53 9.54 3.96
CA ILE A 54 -11.52 9.12 2.98
C ILE A 54 -11.89 9.51 1.53
N GLU A 55 -13.15 9.84 1.26
CA GLU A 55 -13.63 10.13 -0.08
C GLU A 55 -12.90 11.29 -0.80
N PRO A 56 -12.57 12.41 -0.14
CA PRO A 56 -11.77 13.46 -0.76
C PRO A 56 -10.39 12.96 -1.21
N LEU A 57 -9.77 12.05 -0.44
CA LEU A 57 -8.47 11.47 -0.77
C LEU A 57 -8.57 10.56 -2.00
N VAL A 58 -9.62 9.75 -2.12
CA VAL A 58 -9.88 8.91 -3.30
C VAL A 58 -9.99 9.78 -4.55
N ARG A 59 -10.75 10.87 -4.47
CA ARG A 59 -10.87 11.82 -5.60
C ARG A 59 -9.55 12.52 -5.90
N TRP A 60 -8.77 12.88 -4.90
CA TRP A 60 -7.48 13.53 -5.07
C TRP A 60 -6.48 12.58 -5.77
N VAL A 61 -6.33 11.34 -5.28
CA VAL A 61 -5.48 10.30 -5.91
C VAL A 61 -5.88 10.07 -7.38
N SER A 62 -7.19 10.05 -7.67
CA SER A 62 -7.70 9.83 -9.03
C SER A 62 -7.41 10.97 -10.01
N ASN A 63 -6.99 12.14 -9.51
CA ASN A 63 -6.70 13.31 -10.33
C ASN A 63 -5.26 13.83 -10.15
N LEU A 64 -4.45 13.14 -9.36
CA LEU A 64 -3.10 13.58 -9.02
C LEU A 64 -2.20 13.56 -10.26
N ARG A 65 -1.38 14.60 -10.35
CA ARG A 65 -0.29 14.69 -11.33
C ARG A 65 0.99 15.07 -10.60
N GLN A 66 2.09 14.51 -11.01
CA GLN A 66 3.39 14.78 -10.40
C GLN A 66 3.72 16.27 -10.38
N SER A 67 3.41 16.99 -11.47
CA SER A 67 3.58 18.44 -11.56
C SER A 67 2.77 19.25 -10.55
N SER A 68 1.72 18.68 -9.95
CA SER A 68 0.94 19.36 -8.91
C SER A 68 1.55 19.28 -7.52
N LEU A 69 2.52 18.40 -7.28
CA LEU A 69 3.16 18.24 -5.97
C LEU A 69 4.32 19.21 -5.75
N SER A 70 5.23 19.28 -6.70
CA SER A 70 6.36 20.21 -6.71
C SER A 70 6.91 20.31 -8.13
N GLU A 71 7.28 21.53 -8.56
CA GLU A 71 7.92 21.77 -9.85
C GLU A 71 9.36 21.20 -9.92
N ASN A 72 9.98 20.96 -8.75
CA ASN A 72 11.38 20.58 -8.61
C ASN A 72 11.57 19.30 -7.78
N LEU A 73 10.65 18.34 -7.88
CA LEU A 73 10.77 17.08 -7.17
C LEU A 73 12.08 16.37 -7.58
N PHE A 74 12.90 16.01 -6.59
CA PHE A 74 14.12 15.25 -6.86
C PHE A 74 13.75 13.81 -7.25
N MET A 75 13.93 13.50 -8.53
CA MET A 75 13.77 12.14 -9.03
C MET A 75 15.10 11.41 -8.88
N TYR A 76 15.12 10.32 -8.10
CA TYR A 76 16.30 9.46 -8.04
C TYR A 76 16.62 8.96 -9.46
N PRO A 77 17.88 9.13 -9.93
CA PRO A 77 18.24 8.68 -11.24
C PRO A 77 18.01 7.18 -11.36
N ASN A 78 17.35 6.80 -12.43
CA ASN A 78 17.21 5.43 -12.86
C ASN A 78 18.61 4.78 -12.91
N GLN A 79 18.73 3.49 -12.61
CA GLN A 79 19.98 2.73 -12.56
C GLN A 79 20.82 2.79 -13.87
N TYR A 80 20.24 3.31 -14.94
CA TYR A 80 20.89 3.50 -16.25
C TYR A 80 21.48 4.90 -16.48
N ALA A 81 21.47 5.76 -15.44
CA ALA A 81 22.00 7.12 -15.57
C ALA A 81 23.52 7.14 -15.88
N THR A 82 23.91 7.95 -16.85
CA THR A 82 25.31 8.18 -17.25
C THR A 82 26.10 8.88 -16.14
N LYS A 83 27.45 8.92 -16.25
CA LYS A 83 28.30 9.68 -15.31
C LYS A 83 27.97 11.17 -15.27
N GLU A 84 27.59 11.76 -16.42
CA GLU A 84 27.19 13.16 -16.52
C GLU A 84 25.88 13.44 -15.79
N PHE A 85 24.90 12.55 -15.95
CA PHE A 85 23.65 12.62 -15.21
C PHE A 85 23.91 12.56 -13.70
N ARG A 86 24.70 11.61 -13.20
CA ARG A 86 25.04 11.50 -11.77
C ARG A 86 25.72 12.77 -11.22
N ARG A 87 26.55 13.45 -12.02
CA ARG A 87 27.20 14.71 -11.58
C ARG A 87 26.21 15.85 -11.51
N HIS A 88 25.29 15.94 -12.46
CA HIS A 88 24.20 16.93 -12.45
C HIS A 88 23.30 16.69 -11.24
N ASP A 89 22.93 15.45 -10.99
CA ASP A 89 22.09 15.08 -9.86
C ASP A 89 22.73 15.37 -8.51
N PHE A 90 24.04 15.12 -8.38
CA PHE A 90 24.77 15.45 -7.16
C PHE A 90 24.80 16.97 -6.90
N ASN A 91 24.98 17.77 -7.93
CA ASN A 91 24.94 19.23 -7.79
C ASN A 91 23.52 19.70 -7.44
N HIS A 92 22.50 19.13 -8.06
CA HIS A 92 21.11 19.41 -7.72
C HIS A 92 20.77 18.97 -6.28
N PHE A 93 21.24 17.79 -5.86
CA PHE A 93 21.11 17.34 -4.48
C PHE A 93 21.76 18.35 -3.50
N LEU A 94 22.99 18.82 -3.78
CA LEU A 94 23.63 19.83 -2.95
C LEU A 94 22.85 21.14 -2.91
N GLU A 95 22.28 21.57 -4.03
CA GLU A 95 21.45 22.77 -4.10
C GLU A 95 20.19 22.63 -3.26
N LEU A 96 19.48 21.49 -3.35
CA LEU A 96 18.32 21.18 -2.51
C LEU A 96 18.71 21.11 -1.03
N PHE A 97 19.85 20.47 -0.72
CA PHE A 97 20.36 20.40 0.65
C PHE A 97 20.60 21.78 1.24
N MET A 98 21.23 22.69 0.46
CA MET A 98 21.47 24.09 0.87
C MET A 98 20.18 24.90 1.04
N LYS A 99 19.10 24.52 0.37
CA LYS A 99 17.77 25.16 0.43
C LYS A 99 16.78 24.43 1.37
N ASN A 100 17.25 23.43 2.12
CA ASN A 100 16.40 22.61 3.00
C ASN A 100 15.35 21.73 2.27
N GLY A 101 15.57 21.40 1.00
CA GLY A 101 14.69 20.56 0.18
C GLY A 101 13.75 21.36 -0.75
N PRO A 102 12.95 20.66 -1.57
CA PRO A 102 11.97 21.27 -2.46
C PRO A 102 10.75 21.77 -1.70
N ASP A 103 10.09 22.80 -2.22
CA ASP A 103 8.86 23.34 -1.67
C ASP A 103 7.68 22.36 -1.88
N ILE A 104 7.03 21.96 -0.81
CA ILE A 104 5.84 21.10 -0.78
C ILE A 104 4.55 21.84 -0.38
N SER A 105 4.55 23.15 -0.50
CA SER A 105 3.38 23.98 -0.13
C SER A 105 2.11 23.58 -0.87
N ASN A 106 2.21 23.20 -2.14
CA ASN A 106 1.07 22.72 -2.93
C ASN A 106 0.47 21.45 -2.33
N LEU A 107 1.31 20.46 -2.01
CA LEU A 107 0.87 19.24 -1.36
C LEU A 107 0.20 19.52 -0.01
N LYS A 108 0.81 20.36 0.82
CA LYS A 108 0.22 20.79 2.11
C LYS A 108 -1.15 21.46 1.92
N ASN A 109 -1.25 22.38 0.98
CA ASN A 109 -2.49 23.08 0.68
C ASN A 109 -3.60 22.14 0.18
N ASP A 110 -3.26 21.18 -0.67
CA ASP A 110 -4.24 20.20 -1.16
C ASP A 110 -4.69 19.26 -0.04
N TYR A 111 -3.76 18.81 0.81
CA TYR A 111 -4.09 18.01 1.98
C TYR A 111 -5.04 18.75 2.93
N LEU A 112 -4.78 20.05 3.21
CA LEU A 112 -5.61 20.87 4.08
C LEU A 112 -7.04 21.08 3.56
N LYS A 113 -7.27 20.97 2.26
CA LYS A 113 -8.64 21.00 1.70
C LYS A 113 -9.44 19.75 2.06
N MET A 114 -8.75 18.64 2.38
CA MET A 114 -9.34 17.35 2.72
C MET A 114 -9.39 17.11 4.23
N PHE A 115 -8.51 17.76 4.97
CA PHE A 115 -8.34 17.53 6.41
C PHE A 115 -9.16 18.50 7.25
N ASP A 116 -9.99 17.96 8.14
CA ASP A 116 -10.79 18.71 9.11
C ASP A 116 -10.25 18.45 10.53
N PHE A 117 -9.53 19.42 11.08
CA PHE A 117 -8.94 19.30 12.42
C PHE A 117 -9.97 18.99 13.50
N GLU A 118 -11.15 19.59 13.45
CA GLU A 118 -12.17 19.41 14.49
C GLU A 118 -12.75 17.99 14.42
N LYS A 119 -13.04 17.46 13.23
CA LYS A 119 -13.44 16.07 13.06
C LYS A 119 -12.35 15.11 13.56
N PHE A 120 -11.10 15.34 13.15
CA PHE A 120 -9.96 14.54 13.57
C PHE A 120 -9.78 14.55 15.09
N LYS A 121 -9.75 15.75 15.70
CA LYS A 121 -9.50 15.93 17.14
C LYS A 121 -10.60 15.31 17.99
N ASN A 122 -11.87 15.46 17.60
CA ASN A 122 -13.05 14.97 18.32
C ASN A 122 -13.41 13.51 18.02
N SER A 123 -12.74 12.86 17.04
CA SER A 123 -12.93 11.44 16.77
C SER A 123 -12.59 10.62 18.02
N PRO A 124 -13.37 9.56 18.34
CA PRO A 124 -13.01 8.62 19.41
C PRO A 124 -11.78 7.77 19.09
N VAL A 125 -11.40 7.69 17.82
CA VAL A 125 -10.24 6.90 17.36
C VAL A 125 -8.96 7.59 17.79
N GLU A 126 -8.08 6.89 18.50
CA GLU A 126 -6.74 7.38 18.85
C GLU A 126 -5.83 7.37 17.61
N PHE A 127 -4.89 8.32 17.56
CA PHE A 127 -3.96 8.41 16.42
C PHE A 127 -2.55 8.75 16.88
N GLY A 128 -1.56 8.10 16.22
CA GLY A 128 -0.15 8.42 16.37
C GLY A 128 0.62 8.30 15.06
N CYS A 129 1.63 9.15 14.88
CA CYS A 129 2.54 9.03 13.74
C CYS A 129 4.00 9.19 14.15
N LEU A 130 4.92 8.62 13.36
CA LEU A 130 6.35 8.63 13.63
C LEU A 130 7.07 9.65 12.76
N ALA A 131 8.00 10.40 13.34
CA ALA A 131 8.97 11.24 12.66
C ALA A 131 10.35 11.07 13.28
N TYR A 132 11.41 11.42 12.57
CA TYR A 132 12.78 11.35 13.08
C TYR A 132 13.25 12.76 13.50
N ASP A 133 13.49 12.95 14.80
CA ASP A 133 14.01 14.19 15.37
C ASP A 133 15.49 14.34 15.06
N LEU A 134 15.83 15.29 14.19
CA LEU A 134 17.21 15.55 13.76
C LEU A 134 18.07 16.23 14.85
N ASN A 135 17.45 16.89 15.80
CA ASN A 135 18.14 17.58 16.87
C ASN A 135 18.51 16.61 18.00
N LYS A 136 17.62 15.68 18.32
CA LYS A 136 17.82 14.65 19.35
C LYS A 136 18.41 13.35 18.80
N ASN A 137 18.35 13.17 17.48
CA ASN A 137 18.81 11.96 16.80
C ASN A 137 18.04 10.71 17.26
N GLU A 138 16.71 10.82 17.36
CA GLU A 138 15.82 9.75 17.82
C GLU A 138 14.49 9.72 17.07
N LEU A 139 13.86 8.55 17.07
CA LEU A 139 12.50 8.39 16.56
C LEU A 139 11.51 8.99 17.57
N THR A 140 10.65 9.87 17.09
CA THR A 140 9.65 10.58 17.90
C THR A 140 8.25 10.24 17.44
N ALA A 141 7.36 9.95 18.37
CA ALA A 141 5.94 9.76 18.10
C ALA A 141 5.17 11.07 18.36
N PHE A 142 4.31 11.44 17.43
CA PHE A 142 3.32 12.51 17.63
C PHE A 142 1.95 11.91 17.86
N ASP A 143 1.41 12.13 19.05
CA ASP A 143 0.09 11.67 19.47
C ASP A 143 -0.97 12.72 19.18
N LYS A 144 -2.14 12.32 18.67
CA LYS A 144 -3.29 13.20 18.42
C LYS A 144 -3.68 14.03 19.64
N ARG A 145 -3.56 13.47 20.83
CA ARG A 145 -3.90 14.14 22.09
C ARG A 145 -3.06 15.41 22.30
N GLU A 146 -1.82 15.41 21.82
CA GLU A 146 -0.87 16.53 21.94
C GLU A 146 -0.85 17.45 20.72
N MET A 147 -1.61 17.12 19.67
CA MET A 147 -1.71 17.97 18.47
C MET A 147 -2.67 19.13 18.73
N THR A 148 -2.24 20.32 18.37
CA THR A 148 -3.02 21.57 18.44
C THR A 148 -3.39 22.06 17.05
N LYS A 149 -4.29 23.03 16.98
CA LYS A 149 -4.70 23.65 15.70
C LYS A 149 -3.54 24.36 14.99
N GLU A 150 -2.54 24.80 15.75
CA GLU A 150 -1.38 25.52 15.25
C GLU A 150 -0.28 24.59 14.75
N ASP A 151 -0.14 23.36 15.31
CA ASP A 151 1.02 22.49 15.05
C ASP A 151 0.70 21.16 14.35
N HIS A 152 -0.58 20.74 14.28
CA HIS A 152 -0.97 19.43 13.72
C HIS A 152 -0.47 19.22 12.29
N VAL A 153 -0.53 20.24 11.44
CA VAL A 153 -0.06 20.15 10.05
C VAL A 153 1.43 19.85 10.02
N ASN A 154 2.22 20.62 10.80
CA ASN A 154 3.65 20.41 10.86
C ASN A 154 4.02 19.03 11.46
N LYS A 155 3.29 18.58 12.48
CA LYS A 155 3.50 17.24 13.07
C LYS A 155 3.20 16.11 12.07
N LEU A 156 2.10 16.21 11.30
CA LEU A 156 1.77 15.25 10.26
C LEU A 156 2.81 15.28 9.13
N PHE A 157 3.19 16.46 8.64
CA PHE A 157 4.16 16.60 7.57
C PHE A 157 5.61 16.33 8.01
N ALA A 158 5.94 16.43 9.30
CA ALA A 158 7.22 15.96 9.83
C ALA A 158 7.42 14.45 9.59
N SER A 159 6.31 13.68 9.67
CA SER A 159 6.34 12.24 9.36
C SER A 159 6.65 11.94 7.88
N THR A 160 6.39 12.89 6.96
CA THR A 160 6.58 12.72 5.51
C THR A 160 7.81 13.43 4.96
N ALA A 161 8.65 14.00 5.81
CA ALA A 161 9.79 14.81 5.42
C ALA A 161 10.96 13.99 4.84
N TYR A 162 10.70 13.30 3.73
CA TYR A 162 11.66 12.40 3.04
C TYR A 162 12.64 13.20 2.19
N PHE A 163 13.69 13.71 2.81
CA PHE A 163 14.75 14.44 2.12
C PHE A 163 15.57 13.51 1.19
N PRO A 164 15.98 13.92 -0.02
CA PRO A 164 15.85 15.26 -0.61
C PRO A 164 14.57 15.47 -1.44
N ALA A 165 13.65 14.52 -1.47
CA ALA A 165 12.40 14.66 -2.21
C ALA A 165 11.46 15.69 -1.56
N TYR A 166 11.54 15.84 -0.23
CA TYR A 166 10.78 16.82 0.55
C TYR A 166 11.68 17.55 1.54
N GLU A 167 11.29 18.76 1.94
CA GLU A 167 12.00 19.56 2.95
C GLU A 167 11.90 18.94 4.34
N PHE A 168 12.90 19.20 5.19
CA PHE A 168 12.77 18.96 6.63
C PHE A 168 11.71 19.86 7.22
N VAL A 169 10.93 19.34 8.15
CA VAL A 169 9.81 20.08 8.76
C VAL A 169 10.17 20.52 10.18
N LYS A 170 9.93 21.79 10.48
CA LYS A 170 10.13 22.33 11.81
C LYS A 170 8.87 22.21 12.66
N VAL A 171 9.00 21.59 13.85
CA VAL A 171 7.96 21.54 14.89
C VAL A 171 8.54 22.11 16.18
N GLY A 172 7.99 23.21 16.66
CA GLY A 172 8.57 23.94 17.79
C GLY A 172 9.95 24.50 17.47
N GLN A 173 10.98 24.01 18.17
CA GLN A 173 12.39 24.38 17.94
C GLN A 173 13.16 23.32 17.15
N ASP A 174 12.63 22.12 17.02
CA ASP A 174 13.32 20.98 16.45
C ASP A 174 12.96 20.75 14.97
N TYR A 175 13.90 20.18 14.20
CA TYR A 175 13.72 19.78 12.82
C TYR A 175 13.52 18.26 12.72
N TYR A 176 12.64 17.85 11.83
CA TYR A 176 12.26 16.46 11.65
C TYR A 176 12.45 16.01 10.21
N ALA A 177 12.86 14.76 10.07
CA ALA A 177 12.85 13.99 8.84
C ALA A 177 11.77 12.90 8.90
N ASP A 178 11.50 12.26 7.76
CA ASP A 178 10.57 11.15 7.63
C ASP A 178 10.88 10.01 8.63
N GLY A 179 9.86 9.56 9.36
CA GLY A 179 9.99 8.44 10.28
C GLY A 179 10.39 7.13 9.62
N GLY A 180 10.09 6.97 8.33
CA GLY A 180 10.41 5.80 7.52
C GLY A 180 11.91 5.55 7.33
N TYR A 181 12.78 6.52 7.60
CA TYR A 181 14.23 6.28 7.66
C TYR A 181 14.62 5.27 8.74
N VAL A 182 13.83 5.14 9.80
CA VAL A 182 14.08 4.25 10.93
C VAL A 182 13.01 3.17 11.02
N GLN A 183 11.74 3.54 10.89
CA GLN A 183 10.63 2.62 11.06
C GLN A 183 9.49 2.94 10.09
N THR A 184 9.32 2.10 9.09
CA THR A 184 8.25 2.24 8.09
C THR A 184 6.89 1.78 8.59
N LEU A 185 6.85 0.78 9.49
CA LEU A 185 5.62 0.21 10.05
C LEU A 185 5.51 0.54 11.55
N PRO A 186 4.64 1.48 11.98
CA PRO A 186 4.54 1.93 13.37
C PRO A 186 3.68 1.00 14.25
N PHE A 187 3.88 -0.33 14.15
CA PHE A 187 3.09 -1.30 14.92
C PHE A 187 3.44 -1.28 16.42
N GLU A 188 4.68 -0.98 16.79
CA GLU A 188 5.08 -0.84 18.21
C GLU A 188 4.40 0.37 18.83
N LEU A 189 4.27 1.48 18.08
CA LEU A 189 3.50 2.64 18.53
C LEU A 189 2.03 2.24 18.73
N CYS A 190 1.41 1.53 17.78
CA CYS A 190 0.04 1.06 17.88
C CYS A 190 -0.17 0.17 19.11
N SER A 191 0.73 -0.77 19.37
CA SER A 191 0.73 -1.61 20.57
C SER A 191 0.89 -0.79 21.84
N SER A 192 1.82 0.17 21.88
CA SER A 192 2.03 1.03 23.05
C SER A 192 0.83 1.90 23.38
N MET A 193 0.00 2.24 22.39
CA MET A 193 -1.28 2.93 22.57
C MET A 193 -2.40 2.00 23.03
N GLY A 194 -2.14 0.68 23.08
CA GLY A 194 -3.02 -0.32 23.68
C GLY A 194 -3.74 -1.24 22.70
N ALA A 195 -3.36 -1.28 21.42
CA ALA A 195 -3.91 -2.25 20.47
C ALA A 195 -3.50 -3.68 20.85
N ASN A 196 -4.47 -4.60 20.82
CA ASN A 196 -4.29 -6.03 21.13
C ASN A 196 -4.33 -6.90 19.86
N ASP A 197 -4.93 -6.39 18.81
CA ASP A 197 -5.02 -6.98 17.48
C ASP A 197 -4.91 -5.87 16.44
N MET A 198 -4.30 -6.16 15.27
CA MET A 198 -4.01 -5.13 14.28
C MET A 198 -4.28 -5.62 12.86
N ILE A 199 -4.75 -4.70 12.02
CA ILE A 199 -4.56 -4.79 10.57
C ILE A 199 -3.34 -3.93 10.22
N VAL A 200 -2.34 -4.55 9.58
CA VAL A 200 -1.09 -3.90 9.20
C VAL A 200 -0.99 -3.86 7.69
N VAL A 201 -0.94 -2.67 7.12
CA VAL A 201 -0.72 -2.47 5.69
C VAL A 201 0.76 -2.22 5.46
N ASP A 202 1.42 -3.21 4.87
CA ASP A 202 2.86 -3.22 4.62
C ASP A 202 3.11 -3.06 3.12
N LEU A 203 3.67 -1.92 2.71
CA LEU A 203 3.90 -1.56 1.30
C LEU A 203 5.18 -2.18 0.70
N GLU A 204 5.86 -3.05 1.45
CA GLU A 204 6.99 -3.81 0.93
C GLU A 204 6.54 -4.97 0.02
N GLU A 205 7.38 -5.30 -0.95
CA GLU A 205 7.12 -6.39 -1.90
C GLU A 205 7.01 -7.75 -1.18
N ILE A 206 6.10 -8.61 -1.65
CA ILE A 206 5.79 -9.89 -0.98
C ILE A 206 6.98 -10.86 -0.95
N ASP A 207 7.90 -10.75 -1.90
CA ASP A 207 9.12 -11.55 -2.01
C ASP A 207 10.23 -11.11 -1.04
N LYS A 208 10.09 -9.94 -0.40
CA LYS A 208 11.02 -9.49 0.64
C LYS A 208 10.67 -10.10 2.00
N GLU A 209 11.70 -10.34 2.80
CA GLU A 209 11.51 -10.79 4.16
C GLU A 209 10.69 -9.76 4.95
N ALA A 210 9.59 -10.22 5.54
CA ALA A 210 8.71 -9.35 6.31
C ALA A 210 9.28 -9.11 7.71
N GLN A 211 9.24 -7.85 8.18
CA GLN A 211 9.59 -7.53 9.56
C GLN A 211 8.68 -8.33 10.51
N PRO A 212 9.21 -9.09 11.49
CA PRO A 212 8.40 -9.81 12.46
C PRO A 212 7.55 -8.86 13.31
N ILE A 213 6.28 -9.18 13.50
CA ILE A 213 5.36 -8.46 14.39
C ILE A 213 4.94 -9.44 15.50
N PRO A 214 5.35 -9.21 16.76
CA PRO A 214 5.19 -10.19 17.85
C PRO A 214 3.81 -10.17 18.53
N MET A 215 2.79 -9.63 17.87
CA MET A 215 1.42 -9.54 18.39
C MET A 215 0.42 -10.04 17.36
N PRO A 216 -0.83 -10.37 17.76
CA PRO A 216 -1.88 -10.76 16.82
C PRO A 216 -2.10 -9.68 15.75
N HIS A 217 -2.05 -10.08 14.49
CA HIS A 217 -2.25 -9.17 13.38
C HIS A 217 -2.66 -9.88 12.09
N THR A 218 -3.36 -9.15 11.25
CA THR A 218 -3.56 -9.47 9.82
C THR A 218 -2.69 -8.53 9.01
N ARG A 219 -1.71 -9.07 8.28
CA ARG A 219 -0.83 -8.27 7.42
C ARG A 219 -1.31 -8.31 5.99
N LEU A 220 -1.57 -7.14 5.42
CA LEU A 220 -1.91 -6.92 4.02
C LEU A 220 -0.66 -6.42 3.29
N ARG A 221 -0.21 -7.15 2.29
CA ARG A 221 0.93 -6.80 1.44
C ARG A 221 0.53 -6.91 -0.02
N PRO A 222 0.98 -5.98 -0.89
CA PRO A 222 0.70 -6.07 -2.32
C PRO A 222 1.28 -7.35 -2.91
N LEU A 223 0.48 -8.07 -3.67
CA LEU A 223 0.89 -9.30 -4.37
C LEU A 223 1.79 -8.99 -5.56
N MET A 224 1.62 -7.82 -6.16
CA MET A 224 2.44 -7.33 -7.25
C MET A 224 3.30 -6.16 -6.81
N LYS A 225 4.42 -5.97 -7.50
CA LYS A 225 5.29 -4.84 -7.27
C LYS A 225 4.57 -3.53 -7.55
N LEU A 226 4.47 -2.67 -6.54
CA LEU A 226 3.95 -1.32 -6.69
C LEU A 226 4.96 -0.41 -7.43
N HIS A 227 4.47 0.68 -8.00
CA HIS A 227 5.30 1.69 -8.62
C HIS A 227 6.29 2.33 -7.63
N SER A 228 7.24 3.09 -8.13
CA SER A 228 8.23 3.78 -7.28
C SER A 228 7.53 4.73 -6.30
N ALA A 229 8.05 4.83 -5.07
CA ALA A 229 7.51 5.69 -4.01
C ALA A 229 7.43 7.19 -4.37
N LEU A 230 8.12 7.63 -5.41
CA LEU A 230 8.13 9.01 -5.90
C LEU A 230 7.41 9.20 -7.24
N ASP A 231 6.63 8.21 -7.68
CA ASP A 231 5.85 8.25 -8.92
C ASP A 231 4.40 8.57 -8.59
N PHE A 232 3.99 9.81 -8.87
CA PHE A 232 2.70 10.36 -8.45
C PHE A 232 1.75 10.64 -9.63
N GLU A 233 1.80 9.87 -10.68
CA GLU A 233 0.86 9.99 -11.78
C GLU A 233 -0.43 9.20 -11.52
N ALA A 234 -1.58 9.82 -11.69
CA ALA A 234 -2.86 9.17 -11.44
C ALA A 234 -3.08 7.89 -12.29
N ALA A 235 -2.44 7.83 -13.47
CA ALA A 235 -2.48 6.64 -14.34
C ALA A 235 -1.90 5.40 -13.65
N ASP A 236 -0.93 5.58 -12.74
CA ASP A 236 -0.29 4.51 -11.98
C ASP A 236 -0.93 4.32 -10.59
N LEU A 237 -1.36 5.41 -9.97
CA LEU A 237 -1.94 5.39 -8.63
C LEU A 237 -3.34 4.76 -8.57
N VAL A 238 -4.17 4.99 -9.59
CA VAL A 238 -5.53 4.44 -9.62
C VAL A 238 -5.54 2.92 -9.74
N PRO A 239 -4.74 2.26 -10.59
CA PRO A 239 -4.58 0.82 -10.56
C PRO A 239 -4.13 0.29 -9.20
N GLN A 240 -3.09 0.86 -8.59
CA GLN A 240 -2.62 0.46 -7.26
C GLN A 240 -3.70 0.59 -6.17
N MET A 241 -4.48 1.65 -6.21
CA MET A 241 -5.62 1.84 -5.29
C MET A 241 -6.68 0.74 -5.48
N ARG A 242 -6.98 0.37 -6.74
CA ARG A 242 -7.91 -0.73 -7.03
C ARG A 242 -7.37 -2.08 -6.58
N GLU A 243 -6.08 -2.34 -6.79
CA GLU A 243 -5.41 -3.54 -6.28
C GLU A 243 -5.54 -3.62 -4.76
N GLY A 244 -5.21 -2.55 -4.02
CA GLY A 244 -5.36 -2.52 -2.57
C GLY A 244 -6.78 -2.85 -2.10
N TYR A 245 -7.79 -2.31 -2.78
CA TYR A 245 -9.19 -2.64 -2.50
C TYR A 245 -9.50 -4.12 -2.76
N LEU A 246 -9.18 -4.63 -3.95
CA LEU A 246 -9.50 -5.99 -4.37
C LEU A 246 -8.72 -7.05 -3.57
N GLU A 247 -7.45 -6.79 -3.28
CA GLU A 247 -6.64 -7.70 -2.47
C GLU A 247 -7.15 -7.77 -1.03
N THR A 248 -7.61 -6.65 -0.46
CA THR A 248 -8.24 -6.65 0.86
C THR A 248 -9.47 -7.56 0.90
N LEU A 249 -10.32 -7.53 -0.14
CA LEU A 249 -11.45 -8.44 -0.23
C LEU A 249 -11.02 -9.91 -0.21
N LYS A 250 -9.92 -10.25 -0.90
CA LYS A 250 -9.37 -11.61 -0.92
C LYS A 250 -8.76 -12.01 0.42
N TYR A 251 -7.91 -11.16 0.99
CA TYR A 251 -7.29 -11.41 2.31
C TYR A 251 -8.33 -11.66 3.41
N LEU A 252 -9.47 -10.96 3.34
CA LEU A 252 -10.56 -11.10 4.29
C LEU A 252 -11.60 -12.15 3.88
N ASN A 253 -11.32 -12.97 2.88
CA ASN A 253 -12.21 -14.01 2.35
C ASN A 253 -13.60 -13.49 1.91
N LYS A 254 -13.65 -12.27 1.35
CA LYS A 254 -14.88 -11.66 0.81
C LYS A 254 -15.01 -11.82 -0.70
N ALA A 255 -13.91 -12.12 -1.39
CA ALA A 255 -13.90 -12.44 -2.80
C ALA A 255 -12.93 -13.61 -3.07
N PRO A 256 -13.25 -14.53 -3.99
CA PRO A 256 -12.36 -15.60 -4.39
C PRO A 256 -11.25 -15.09 -5.34
N GLY A 257 -10.19 -15.86 -5.42
CA GLY A 257 -9.01 -15.61 -6.25
C GLY A 257 -7.76 -15.34 -5.41
N TYR A 258 -6.62 -15.27 -6.08
CA TYR A 258 -5.35 -14.91 -5.42
C TYR A 258 -4.76 -13.65 -6.07
N LEU A 259 -4.22 -13.74 -7.28
CA LEU A 259 -3.77 -12.55 -8.02
C LEU A 259 -4.97 -11.80 -8.61
N TYR A 260 -5.83 -12.51 -9.34
CA TYR A 260 -7.10 -11.96 -9.84
C TYR A 260 -8.18 -11.99 -8.76
N THR A 261 -9.18 -11.15 -8.91
CA THR A 261 -10.35 -11.13 -8.03
C THR A 261 -11.58 -11.52 -8.81
N PHE A 262 -12.33 -12.49 -8.30
CA PHE A 262 -13.51 -12.98 -8.99
C PHE A 262 -14.78 -12.71 -8.17
N PHE A 263 -15.92 -12.66 -8.87
CA PHE A 263 -17.22 -12.76 -8.21
C PHE A 263 -17.42 -14.21 -7.73
N PRO A 264 -18.06 -14.43 -6.57
CA PRO A 264 -18.38 -15.78 -6.12
C PRO A 264 -19.28 -16.50 -7.12
N GLU A 265 -18.89 -17.68 -7.58
CA GLU A 265 -19.64 -18.51 -8.50
C GLU A 265 -19.63 -19.98 -8.05
N ASP A 266 -20.58 -20.79 -8.57
CA ASP A 266 -20.64 -22.20 -8.21
C ASP A 266 -19.54 -23.02 -8.89
N TRP A 267 -19.20 -24.15 -8.26
CA TRP A 267 -18.16 -25.06 -8.73
C TRP A 267 -18.43 -25.59 -10.17
N LYS A 268 -19.68 -25.76 -10.56
CA LYS A 268 -20.01 -26.16 -11.93
C LYS A 268 -19.57 -25.14 -12.97
N THR A 269 -19.72 -23.87 -12.67
CA THR A 269 -19.25 -22.78 -13.53
C THR A 269 -17.74 -22.80 -13.64
N MET A 270 -17.03 -22.91 -12.52
CA MET A 270 -15.58 -23.02 -12.51
C MET A 270 -15.08 -24.23 -13.30
N GLN A 271 -15.69 -25.42 -13.16
CA GLN A 271 -15.32 -26.61 -13.91
C GLN A 271 -15.48 -26.45 -15.43
N ARG A 272 -16.49 -25.73 -15.87
CA ARG A 272 -16.68 -25.45 -17.31
C ARG A 272 -15.58 -24.55 -17.85
N VAL A 273 -15.24 -23.49 -17.12
CA VAL A 273 -14.16 -22.56 -17.48
C VAL A 273 -12.83 -23.28 -17.48
N GLU A 274 -12.51 -24.04 -16.44
CA GLU A 274 -11.30 -24.88 -16.38
C GLU A 274 -11.11 -25.75 -17.63
N LYS A 275 -12.16 -26.45 -18.06
CA LYS A 275 -12.11 -27.28 -19.27
C LYS A 275 -11.83 -26.47 -20.54
N VAL A 276 -12.43 -25.30 -20.67
CA VAL A 276 -12.16 -24.38 -21.78
C VAL A 276 -10.71 -23.91 -21.74
N CYS A 277 -10.24 -23.47 -20.57
CA CYS A 277 -8.88 -23.01 -20.35
C CYS A 277 -7.85 -24.08 -20.70
N MET A 278 -8.05 -25.31 -20.23
CA MET A 278 -7.20 -26.44 -20.57
C MET A 278 -7.16 -26.70 -22.07
N THR A 279 -8.33 -26.68 -22.72
CA THR A 279 -8.43 -26.89 -24.16
C THR A 279 -7.68 -25.81 -24.94
N MET A 280 -7.75 -24.56 -24.51
CA MET A 280 -7.03 -23.45 -25.13
C MET A 280 -5.52 -23.60 -24.98
N LEU A 281 -5.03 -23.88 -23.77
CA LEU A 281 -3.60 -24.10 -23.50
C LEU A 281 -3.02 -25.27 -24.33
N MET A 282 -3.78 -26.34 -24.44
CA MET A 282 -3.36 -27.50 -25.23
C MET A 282 -3.31 -27.19 -26.73
N ARG A 283 -4.24 -26.40 -27.22
CA ARG A 283 -4.28 -25.97 -28.63
C ARG A 283 -3.14 -25.00 -28.96
N GLU A 284 -2.92 -24.00 -28.16
CA GLU A 284 -1.83 -23.01 -28.37
C GLU A 284 -0.45 -23.65 -28.26
N GLY A 285 -0.28 -24.60 -27.31
CA GLY A 285 0.98 -25.33 -27.13
C GLY A 285 1.25 -26.42 -28.18
N GLN A 286 0.36 -26.68 -29.15
CA GLN A 286 0.42 -27.83 -30.08
C GLN A 286 0.68 -29.15 -29.34
N MET A 287 0.17 -29.28 -28.14
CA MET A 287 0.45 -30.39 -27.23
C MET A 287 -0.61 -31.47 -27.35
N ASN A 288 -0.20 -32.73 -27.16
CA ASN A 288 -1.18 -33.81 -26.98
C ASN A 288 -1.83 -33.73 -25.58
N LEU A 289 -2.97 -34.39 -25.40
CA LEU A 289 -3.78 -34.36 -24.19
C LEU A 289 -2.99 -34.60 -22.89
N LEU A 290 -2.00 -35.48 -22.90
CA LEU A 290 -1.24 -35.85 -21.71
C LEU A 290 -0.09 -34.87 -21.41
N THR A 291 0.65 -34.44 -22.43
CA THR A 291 1.75 -33.49 -22.25
C THR A 291 1.23 -32.08 -21.96
N GLY A 292 0.15 -31.68 -22.61
CA GLY A 292 -0.45 -30.36 -22.39
C GLY A 292 -0.98 -30.17 -20.97
N TYR A 293 -1.65 -31.18 -20.41
CA TYR A 293 -2.08 -31.17 -19.02
C TYR A 293 -0.92 -30.97 -18.04
N ASN A 294 0.14 -31.77 -18.21
CA ASN A 294 1.30 -31.71 -17.32
C ASN A 294 2.03 -30.37 -17.40
N GLU A 295 2.16 -29.77 -18.57
CA GLU A 295 2.79 -28.45 -18.72
C GLU A 295 1.92 -27.34 -18.12
N ALA A 296 0.60 -27.36 -18.31
CA ALA A 296 -0.32 -26.43 -17.66
C ALA A 296 -0.23 -26.54 -16.13
N MET A 297 -0.23 -27.76 -15.60
CA MET A 297 -0.07 -27.97 -14.16
C MET A 297 1.28 -27.48 -13.63
N LYS A 298 2.38 -27.66 -14.37
CA LYS A 298 3.67 -27.07 -14.00
C LYS A 298 3.60 -25.55 -13.91
N MET A 299 2.94 -24.87 -14.85
CA MET A 299 2.76 -23.43 -14.82
C MET A 299 1.96 -23.01 -13.58
N VAL A 300 0.87 -23.73 -13.25
CA VAL A 300 0.07 -23.49 -12.04
C VAL A 300 0.94 -23.66 -10.79
N TYR A 301 1.72 -24.74 -10.68
CA TYR A 301 2.63 -24.95 -9.55
C TYR A 301 3.69 -23.86 -9.44
N GLN A 302 4.30 -23.46 -10.56
CA GLN A 302 5.28 -22.35 -10.55
C GLN A 302 4.65 -21.04 -10.11
N PHE A 303 3.43 -20.76 -10.55
CA PHE A 303 2.66 -19.61 -10.10
C PHE A 303 2.42 -19.65 -8.59
N ILE A 304 1.94 -20.79 -8.06
CA ILE A 304 1.72 -20.95 -6.62
C ILE A 304 3.01 -20.74 -5.84
N LEU A 305 4.12 -21.37 -6.25
CA LEU A 305 5.40 -21.25 -5.57
C LEU A 305 5.97 -19.82 -5.60
N HIS A 306 5.59 -19.02 -6.57
CA HIS A 306 6.07 -17.64 -6.70
C HIS A 306 5.27 -16.66 -5.86
N TYR A 307 3.96 -16.81 -5.81
CA TYR A 307 3.06 -15.82 -5.20
C TYR A 307 2.45 -16.26 -3.86
N GLU A 308 2.25 -17.54 -3.63
CA GLU A 308 1.56 -18.01 -2.43
C GLU A 308 2.52 -18.71 -1.47
N PRO A 309 2.47 -18.40 -0.16
CA PRO A 309 3.09 -19.25 0.83
C PRO A 309 2.42 -20.63 0.78
N LEU A 310 3.20 -21.68 0.59
CA LEU A 310 2.68 -23.05 0.53
C LEU A 310 1.88 -23.35 1.81
N PRO A 311 0.63 -23.78 1.71
CA PRO A 311 -0.11 -24.24 2.87
C PRO A 311 0.60 -25.47 3.43
N LEU A 312 1.01 -25.40 4.70
CA LEU A 312 1.83 -26.43 5.35
C LEU A 312 1.12 -27.80 5.53
N GLU A 313 -0.19 -27.91 5.31
CA GLU A 313 -0.95 -29.09 5.73
C GLU A 313 -2.09 -29.54 4.82
N ASN A 314 -2.35 -28.95 3.65
CA ASN A 314 -3.52 -29.33 2.87
C ASN A 314 -3.19 -29.71 1.43
N GLU A 315 -3.74 -30.86 1.00
CA GLU A 315 -3.90 -31.21 -0.42
C GLU A 315 -4.67 -30.08 -1.12
N PHE A 316 -4.12 -29.59 -2.23
CA PHE A 316 -4.80 -28.57 -3.05
C PHE A 316 -6.15 -29.11 -3.52
N SER A 317 -7.25 -28.44 -3.16
CA SER A 317 -8.56 -28.81 -3.67
C SER A 317 -8.62 -28.61 -5.19
N GLN A 318 -9.52 -29.35 -5.86
CA GLN A 318 -9.74 -29.17 -7.30
C GLN A 318 -10.19 -27.74 -7.64
N GLU A 319 -10.97 -27.14 -6.76
CA GLU A 319 -11.42 -25.74 -6.89
C GLU A 319 -10.25 -24.76 -6.85
N TYR A 320 -9.33 -24.98 -5.92
CA TYR A 320 -8.12 -24.17 -5.78
C TYR A 320 -7.25 -24.26 -7.05
N LEU A 321 -6.98 -25.47 -7.53
CA LEU A 321 -6.16 -25.67 -8.74
C LEU A 321 -6.82 -25.12 -9.99
N ALA A 322 -8.15 -25.27 -10.13
CA ALA A 322 -8.90 -24.68 -11.23
C ALA A 322 -8.84 -23.15 -11.21
N GLY A 323 -8.98 -22.53 -10.05
CA GLY A 323 -8.82 -21.10 -9.87
C GLY A 323 -7.44 -20.60 -10.31
N ARG A 324 -6.39 -21.27 -9.84
CA ARG A 324 -4.99 -20.93 -10.21
C ARG A 324 -4.72 -21.10 -11.70
N LEU A 325 -5.28 -22.11 -12.33
CA LEU A 325 -5.17 -22.30 -13.78
C LEU A 325 -5.79 -21.15 -14.57
N ILE A 326 -6.96 -20.69 -14.15
CA ILE A 326 -7.65 -19.54 -14.78
C ILE A 326 -6.79 -18.28 -14.63
N GLU A 327 -6.18 -18.05 -13.46
CA GLU A 327 -5.31 -16.89 -13.22
C GLU A 327 -4.03 -16.93 -14.06
N VAL A 328 -3.40 -18.10 -14.22
CA VAL A 328 -2.23 -18.27 -15.11
C VAL A 328 -2.59 -17.88 -16.55
N LEU A 329 -3.77 -18.27 -17.02
CA LEU A 329 -4.25 -17.85 -18.34
C LEU A 329 -4.47 -16.36 -18.41
N GLY A 330 -5.08 -15.76 -17.40
CA GLY A 330 -5.27 -14.32 -17.29
C GLY A 330 -3.94 -13.57 -17.46
N LEU A 331 -2.88 -14.03 -16.81
CA LEU A 331 -1.52 -13.48 -16.95
C LEU A 331 -0.98 -13.62 -18.38
N ILE A 332 -1.10 -14.84 -18.98
CA ILE A 332 -0.65 -15.09 -20.35
C ILE A 332 -1.39 -14.19 -21.35
N CYS A 333 -2.69 -14.00 -21.15
CA CYS A 333 -3.52 -13.14 -21.97
C CYS A 333 -3.39 -11.66 -21.64
N ARG A 334 -2.57 -11.29 -20.65
CA ARG A 334 -2.36 -9.91 -20.18
C ARG A 334 -3.66 -9.22 -19.75
N ILE A 335 -4.54 -9.97 -19.10
CA ILE A 335 -5.76 -9.42 -18.52
C ILE A 335 -5.39 -8.54 -17.31
N PRO A 336 -5.92 -7.32 -17.17
CA PRO A 336 -5.62 -6.45 -16.04
C PRO A 336 -6.07 -7.06 -14.70
N ILE A 337 -5.24 -6.99 -13.66
CA ILE A 337 -5.55 -7.56 -12.33
C ILE A 337 -6.42 -6.63 -11.47
N GLU A 338 -6.46 -5.35 -11.76
CA GLU A 338 -7.15 -4.30 -11.01
C GLU A 338 -8.66 -4.25 -11.27
N ARG A 339 -9.26 -5.38 -11.65
CA ARG A 339 -10.71 -5.54 -11.88
C ARG A 339 -11.21 -6.81 -11.25
N GLN A 340 -12.52 -6.83 -10.94
CA GLN A 340 -13.21 -8.05 -10.54
C GLN A 340 -13.90 -8.67 -11.75
N TYR A 341 -13.73 -9.98 -11.90
CA TYR A 341 -14.18 -10.74 -13.07
C TYR A 341 -15.18 -11.83 -12.71
N HIS A 342 -16.05 -12.19 -13.64
CA HIS A 342 -16.65 -13.51 -13.63
C HIS A 342 -15.68 -14.52 -14.24
N TYR A 343 -15.70 -15.76 -13.76
CA TYR A 343 -14.81 -16.81 -14.31
C TYR A 343 -14.94 -17.04 -15.81
N LYS A 344 -16.07 -16.63 -16.40
CA LYS A 344 -16.32 -16.72 -17.85
C LYS A 344 -15.77 -15.55 -18.68
N ASP A 345 -15.40 -14.45 -18.04
CA ASP A 345 -14.89 -13.23 -18.70
C ASP A 345 -13.47 -13.42 -19.19
#